data_02372feb3e3ca7dbffee49188cf07fbf
#
_entry.id   02372feb3e3ca7dbffee49188cf07fbf
#
_cell.length_a   1.000
_cell.length_b   1.000
_cell.length_c   1.000
_cell.angle_alpha   90.00
_cell.angle_beta   90.00
_cell.angle_gamma   90.00
#
_symmetry.space_group_name_H-M   'P 1'
#
loop_
_entity.id
_entity.type
_entity.pdbx_description
1 polymer ?
#
loop_
_entity_poly.entity_id
_entity_poly.type
_entity_poly.pdbx_seq_one_letter_code
_entity_poly.pdbx_strand_id
1 'polypeptide(L)'
;MMRSMYSAVSGLKTHQTRMDVIGNNIANVNTEAFKSSNVRFSEIMYQTTASASGGNGTTGIGGKNAKQIGLGVTTASTMVNITGAGASETTGNPFDLKFTDSQSTNFFIVSDGTNRFFTRAGSFYVDGNGYLCMSSTGYTLQGWQVDPTTGDIRKDIVSPLQVMSPQNQTAAPEATTKAYVSGVLDKKDTNVTSEDGYTVTLGFFDNLGYSYTAKFAIKPRENSTVDGQYHITLTDIIDSSSRSILGNTDAEKKANINSVFGNGYDIDFDANEGTFVSIGGNNKTSQMLNLSALRTGYTTNGQNGQQNVTSNFQNIELDFSKCMNYNNGGTSTFKMLKGDTTGDGAGKK
;
A
#
# COMPACT_ATOMS: atom_id res chain seq x y z
N MET A 1 12.16 -69.52 -18.26
CA MET A 1 12.72 -69.04 -16.97
C MET A 1 13.68 -67.85 -17.14
N MET A 2 14.63 -67.85 -18.09
CA MET A 2 15.57 -66.71 -18.29
C MET A 2 14.87 -65.37 -18.54
N ARG A 3 13.79 -65.30 -19.33
CA ARG A 3 13.06 -64.08 -19.64
C ARG A 3 12.45 -63.46 -18.40
N SER A 4 11.84 -64.24 -17.51
CA SER A 4 11.25 -63.70 -16.25
C SER A 4 12.30 -63.15 -15.31
N MET A 5 13.49 -63.80 -15.30
CA MET A 5 14.63 -63.28 -14.53
C MET A 5 15.13 -61.90 -15.07
N TYR A 6 15.27 -61.74 -16.38
CA TYR A 6 15.67 -60.47 -16.99
C TYR A 6 14.62 -59.40 -16.78
N SER A 7 13.33 -59.74 -16.89
CA SER A 7 12.24 -58.80 -16.59
C SER A 7 12.26 -58.34 -15.12
N ALA A 8 12.51 -59.29 -14.19
CA ALA A 8 12.62 -58.98 -12.77
C ALA A 8 13.85 -58.10 -12.46
N VAL A 9 15.02 -58.37 -13.09
CA VAL A 9 16.23 -57.58 -12.94
C VAL A 9 16.02 -56.15 -13.47
N SER A 10 15.36 -56.00 -14.63
CA SER A 10 15.03 -54.68 -15.16
C SER A 10 14.11 -53.89 -14.22
N GLY A 11 13.11 -54.54 -13.63
CA GLY A 11 12.22 -53.95 -12.63
C GLY A 11 12.96 -53.50 -11.37
N LEU A 12 13.84 -54.36 -10.84
CA LEU A 12 14.66 -54.06 -9.67
C LEU A 12 15.55 -52.81 -9.92
N LYS A 13 16.25 -52.78 -11.05
CA LYS A 13 17.10 -51.62 -11.42
C LYS A 13 16.31 -50.33 -11.55
N THR A 14 15.14 -50.38 -12.14
CA THR A 14 14.27 -49.23 -12.30
C THR A 14 13.72 -48.73 -10.94
N HIS A 15 13.33 -49.65 -10.07
CA HIS A 15 12.90 -49.33 -8.72
C HIS A 15 14.06 -48.78 -7.87
N GLN A 16 15.30 -49.28 -8.03
CA GLN A 16 16.47 -48.69 -7.39
C GLN A 16 16.65 -47.21 -7.78
N THR A 17 16.60 -46.91 -9.07
CA THR A 17 16.66 -45.49 -9.54
C THR A 17 15.55 -44.61 -8.91
N ARG A 18 14.33 -45.17 -8.77
CA ARG A 18 13.24 -44.46 -8.11
C ARG A 18 13.52 -44.25 -6.63
N MET A 19 14.08 -45.20 -5.94
CA MET A 19 14.46 -45.08 -4.52
C MET A 19 15.58 -44.06 -4.32
N ASP A 20 16.54 -43.97 -5.23
CA ASP A 20 17.60 -42.96 -5.20
C ASP A 20 17.01 -41.53 -5.30
N VAL A 21 16.04 -41.31 -6.23
CA VAL A 21 15.35 -40.02 -6.39
C VAL A 21 14.50 -39.70 -5.17
N ILE A 22 13.79 -40.67 -4.59
CA ILE A 22 13.00 -40.48 -3.37
C ILE A 22 13.92 -40.12 -2.20
N GLY A 23 15.05 -40.83 -2.05
CA GLY A 23 16.07 -40.55 -1.02
C GLY A 23 16.59 -39.13 -1.13
N ASN A 24 16.89 -38.66 -2.35
CA ASN A 24 17.29 -37.28 -2.59
C ASN A 24 16.18 -36.26 -2.23
N ASN A 25 14.93 -36.54 -2.56
CA ASN A 25 13.81 -35.68 -2.19
C ASN A 25 13.63 -35.58 -0.68
N ILE A 26 13.79 -36.69 0.05
CA ILE A 26 13.71 -36.72 1.52
C ILE A 26 14.89 -35.97 2.15
N ALA A 27 16.10 -36.17 1.63
CA ALA A 27 17.28 -35.48 2.14
C ALA A 27 17.18 -33.95 2.02
N ASN A 28 16.46 -33.47 1.01
CA ASN A 28 16.31 -32.05 0.73
C ASN A 28 14.94 -31.49 1.15
N VAL A 29 14.20 -32.16 2.04
CA VAL A 29 12.87 -31.71 2.46
C VAL A 29 12.91 -30.33 3.15
N ASN A 30 14.01 -30.01 3.84
CA ASN A 30 14.23 -28.73 4.52
C ASN A 30 15.10 -27.76 3.71
N THR A 31 15.41 -28.06 2.46
CA THR A 31 16.18 -27.17 1.59
C THR A 31 15.25 -26.12 0.98
N GLU A 32 15.54 -24.83 1.19
CA GLU A 32 14.76 -23.75 0.61
C GLU A 32 14.71 -23.82 -0.92
N ALA A 33 13.53 -23.61 -1.49
CA ALA A 33 13.26 -23.63 -2.93
C ALA A 33 13.62 -24.94 -3.64
N PHE A 34 13.88 -26.02 -2.91
CA PHE A 34 14.12 -27.33 -3.51
C PHE A 34 12.92 -27.76 -4.37
N LYS A 35 13.21 -28.36 -5.53
CA LYS A 35 12.20 -28.87 -6.45
C LYS A 35 12.31 -30.39 -6.51
N SER A 36 11.24 -31.05 -6.06
CA SER A 36 11.18 -32.48 -6.04
C SER A 36 11.28 -33.11 -7.45
N SER A 37 12.01 -34.19 -7.56
CA SER A 37 12.11 -34.98 -8.79
C SER A 37 11.20 -36.19 -8.74
N ASN A 38 10.68 -36.56 -9.90
CA ASN A 38 9.84 -37.74 -10.05
C ASN A 38 10.32 -38.58 -11.22
N VAL A 39 10.31 -39.93 -11.05
CA VAL A 39 10.74 -40.88 -12.07
C VAL A 39 9.53 -41.52 -12.68
N ARG A 40 9.45 -41.53 -14.02
CA ARG A 40 8.42 -42.21 -14.78
C ARG A 40 9.01 -43.43 -15.43
N PHE A 41 8.22 -44.53 -15.45
CA PHE A 41 8.59 -45.80 -16.06
C PHE A 41 7.94 -45.92 -17.41
N SER A 42 8.58 -46.67 -18.32
CA SER A 42 8.01 -47.18 -19.55
C SER A 42 8.29 -48.66 -19.71
N GLU A 43 7.37 -49.33 -20.37
CA GLU A 43 7.54 -50.72 -20.74
C GLU A 43 8.53 -50.85 -21.90
N ILE A 44 9.38 -51.87 -21.89
CA ILE A 44 10.43 -52.04 -22.90
C ILE A 44 9.84 -52.47 -24.24
N MET A 45 9.34 -53.64 -24.31
CA MET A 45 8.73 -54.21 -25.53
C MET A 45 7.84 -55.39 -25.18
N TYR A 46 6.89 -55.70 -26.05
CA TYR A 46 6.11 -56.92 -26.01
C TYR A 46 6.67 -57.93 -27.02
N GLN A 47 6.76 -59.19 -26.61
CA GLN A 47 6.98 -60.31 -27.50
C GLN A 47 5.66 -61.00 -27.79
N THR A 48 5.27 -61.05 -29.05
CA THR A 48 4.08 -61.85 -29.51
C THR A 48 4.42 -63.29 -29.55
N THR A 49 3.72 -64.13 -28.73
CA THR A 49 3.89 -65.56 -28.68
C THR A 49 2.88 -66.31 -29.54
N ALA A 50 1.76 -65.67 -29.85
CA ALA A 50 0.79 -66.16 -30.82
C ALA A 50 0.09 -64.99 -31.50
N SER A 51 -0.08 -65.07 -32.80
CA SER A 51 -0.78 -64.08 -33.59
C SER A 51 -2.30 -64.14 -33.37
N ALA A 52 -2.98 -63.01 -33.53
CA ALA A 52 -4.43 -62.96 -33.56
C ALA A 52 -4.97 -63.71 -34.78
N SER A 53 -6.10 -64.37 -34.62
CA SER A 53 -6.85 -64.97 -35.76
C SER A 53 -8.27 -64.42 -35.80
N GLY A 54 -8.76 -64.02 -36.99
CA GLY A 54 -10.14 -63.64 -37.19
C GLY A 54 -11.14 -64.78 -36.95
N GLY A 55 -12.36 -64.39 -36.56
CA GLY A 55 -13.46 -65.37 -36.50
C GLY A 55 -13.86 -65.83 -37.91
N ASN A 56 -14.22 -67.11 -38.06
CA ASN A 56 -14.73 -67.65 -39.31
C ASN A 56 -16.24 -67.96 -39.16
N GLY A 57 -17.06 -67.10 -39.80
CA GLY A 57 -18.54 -67.27 -39.75
C GLY A 57 -19.06 -68.50 -40.37
N THR A 58 -18.30 -69.19 -41.28
CA THR A 58 -18.69 -70.44 -41.94
C THR A 58 -18.53 -71.64 -41.02
N THR A 59 -17.53 -71.65 -40.15
CA THR A 59 -17.24 -72.75 -39.23
C THR A 59 -17.68 -72.44 -37.79
N GLY A 60 -18.28 -71.28 -37.51
CA GLY A 60 -18.74 -70.88 -36.18
C GLY A 60 -17.62 -70.75 -35.14
N ILE A 61 -16.34 -70.64 -35.54
CA ILE A 61 -15.20 -70.48 -34.65
C ILE A 61 -14.98 -69.01 -34.41
N GLY A 62 -15.04 -68.59 -33.13
CA GLY A 62 -14.73 -67.17 -32.70
C GLY A 62 -13.27 -66.79 -32.91
N GLY A 63 -13.01 -65.52 -33.09
CA GLY A 63 -11.65 -64.95 -33.20
C GLY A 63 -10.84 -65.14 -31.91
N LYS A 64 -9.53 -65.27 -32.03
CA LYS A 64 -8.58 -65.32 -30.89
C LYS A 64 -7.69 -64.15 -30.90
N ASN A 65 -7.56 -63.48 -29.73
CA ASN A 65 -6.65 -62.34 -29.54
C ASN A 65 -5.18 -62.76 -29.55
N ALA A 66 -4.29 -61.89 -29.96
CA ALA A 66 -2.85 -62.15 -29.88
C ALA A 66 -2.42 -62.32 -28.41
N LYS A 67 -1.50 -63.29 -28.21
CA LYS A 67 -0.84 -63.48 -26.91
C LYS A 67 0.49 -62.79 -26.93
N GLN A 68 0.67 -61.83 -25.99
CA GLN A 68 1.87 -61.03 -25.86
C GLN A 68 2.42 -61.17 -24.44
N ILE A 69 3.75 -61.15 -24.32
CA ILE A 69 4.46 -61.14 -23.04
C ILE A 69 5.37 -59.93 -23.01
N GLY A 70 5.23 -59.08 -21.98
CA GLY A 70 6.12 -57.92 -21.72
C GLY A 70 7.52 -58.40 -21.32
N LEU A 71 8.56 -57.67 -21.78
CA LEU A 71 9.97 -58.01 -21.54
C LEU A 71 10.59 -57.30 -20.36
N GLY A 72 9.83 -56.40 -19.71
CA GLY A 72 10.29 -55.64 -18.56
C GLY A 72 9.98 -54.16 -18.62
N VAL A 73 10.61 -53.39 -17.76
CA VAL A 73 10.40 -51.96 -17.57
C VAL A 73 11.74 -51.22 -17.63
N THR A 74 11.71 -49.97 -18.11
CA THR A 74 12.85 -49.05 -18.08
C THR A 74 12.44 -47.70 -17.54
N THR A 75 13.42 -46.90 -17.13
CA THR A 75 13.21 -45.50 -16.73
C THR A 75 12.96 -44.68 -17.99
N ALA A 76 11.78 -44.07 -18.12
CA ALA A 76 11.41 -43.25 -19.25
C ALA A 76 11.97 -41.81 -19.11
N SER A 77 11.74 -41.19 -17.95
CA SER A 77 12.22 -39.82 -17.67
C SER A 77 12.30 -39.56 -16.19
N THR A 78 13.23 -38.68 -15.81
CA THR A 78 13.24 -38.04 -14.51
C THR A 78 12.82 -36.59 -14.71
N MET A 79 11.70 -36.18 -14.09
CA MET A 79 11.13 -34.86 -14.21
C MET A 79 11.29 -34.12 -12.91
N VAL A 80 11.70 -32.83 -12.99
CA VAL A 80 11.71 -31.89 -11.86
C VAL A 80 10.39 -31.14 -11.83
N ASN A 81 9.74 -31.11 -10.67
CA ASN A 81 8.47 -30.40 -10.50
C ASN A 81 8.74 -28.92 -10.21
N ILE A 82 8.89 -28.11 -11.28
CA ILE A 82 9.19 -26.67 -11.18
C ILE A 82 7.95 -25.86 -10.77
N THR A 83 6.76 -26.27 -11.26
CA THR A 83 5.51 -25.53 -11.09
C THR A 83 4.81 -25.77 -9.75
N GLY A 84 5.22 -26.80 -9.00
CA GLY A 84 4.61 -27.12 -7.71
C GLY A 84 4.88 -26.01 -6.68
N ALA A 85 3.80 -25.51 -6.06
CA ALA A 85 3.91 -24.66 -4.89
C ALA A 85 4.45 -25.48 -3.71
N GLY A 86 5.47 -24.97 -3.03
CA GLY A 86 5.98 -25.56 -1.79
C GLY A 86 5.14 -25.15 -0.57
N ALA A 87 5.41 -25.78 0.57
CA ALA A 87 4.90 -25.31 1.85
C ALA A 87 5.53 -23.96 2.22
N SER A 88 4.81 -23.13 2.98
CA SER A 88 5.37 -21.89 3.52
C SER A 88 5.96 -22.13 4.89
N GLU A 89 7.13 -21.57 5.13
CA GLU A 89 7.78 -21.52 6.42
C GLU A 89 7.69 -20.11 7.00
N THR A 90 7.50 -19.99 8.31
CA THR A 90 7.49 -18.71 9.01
C THR A 90 8.84 -18.52 9.70
N THR A 91 9.64 -17.58 9.21
CA THR A 91 11.02 -17.35 9.71
C THR A 91 11.10 -16.22 10.72
N GLY A 92 10.09 -15.32 10.77
CA GLY A 92 10.10 -14.12 11.60
C GLY A 92 11.03 -13.00 11.11
N ASN A 93 11.69 -13.20 9.97
CA ASN A 93 12.56 -12.20 9.36
C ASN A 93 11.74 -11.33 8.38
N PRO A 94 11.77 -9.99 8.50
CA PRO A 94 10.93 -9.10 7.67
C PRO A 94 11.31 -9.09 6.18
N PHE A 95 12.53 -9.52 5.83
CA PHE A 95 13.00 -9.55 4.44
C PHE A 95 12.84 -10.92 3.78
N ASP A 96 12.33 -11.93 4.47
CA ASP A 96 12.02 -13.21 3.87
C ASP A 96 10.69 -13.11 3.11
N LEU A 97 10.75 -13.37 1.81
CA LEU A 97 9.66 -13.17 0.88
C LEU A 97 9.17 -14.47 0.27
N LYS A 98 7.87 -14.62 0.13
CA LYS A 98 7.23 -15.74 -0.53
C LYS A 98 6.30 -15.25 -1.64
N PHE A 99 6.31 -15.93 -2.80
CA PHE A 99 5.29 -15.72 -3.82
C PHE A 99 3.98 -16.42 -3.46
N THR A 100 2.88 -15.74 -3.74
CA THR A 100 1.55 -16.32 -3.76
C THR A 100 1.17 -16.56 -5.21
N ASP A 101 1.37 -17.81 -5.67
CA ASP A 101 1.03 -18.20 -7.04
C ASP A 101 -0.48 -18.47 -7.13
N SER A 102 -1.19 -17.75 -7.99
CA SER A 102 -2.61 -18.00 -8.24
C SER A 102 -2.86 -18.62 -9.62
N GLN A 103 -2.17 -18.16 -10.65
CA GLN A 103 -2.37 -18.60 -12.04
C GLN A 103 -1.07 -18.90 -12.80
N SER A 104 0.06 -18.40 -12.32
CA SER A 104 1.37 -18.58 -12.95
C SER A 104 2.45 -18.85 -11.93
N THR A 105 3.52 -19.53 -12.35
CA THR A 105 4.69 -19.76 -11.51
C THR A 105 5.62 -18.56 -11.63
N ASN A 106 5.79 -17.82 -10.52
CA ASN A 106 6.64 -16.64 -10.46
C ASN A 106 8.02 -16.98 -9.86
N PHE A 107 9.04 -16.23 -10.26
CA PHE A 107 10.41 -16.36 -9.78
C PHE A 107 10.99 -15.03 -9.40
N PHE A 108 11.85 -15.00 -8.41
CA PHE A 108 12.73 -13.87 -8.14
C PHE A 108 13.83 -13.83 -9.20
N ILE A 109 14.16 -12.65 -9.66
CA ILE A 109 15.28 -12.39 -10.56
C ILE A 109 16.44 -11.91 -9.70
N VAL A 110 17.55 -12.63 -9.69
CA VAL A 110 18.78 -12.25 -8.99
C VAL A 110 19.94 -12.13 -9.97
N SER A 111 20.89 -11.27 -9.67
CA SER A 111 22.03 -11.02 -10.55
C SER A 111 23.35 -11.02 -9.77
N ASP A 112 24.38 -11.54 -10.39
CA ASP A 112 25.76 -11.43 -9.93
C ASP A 112 26.48 -10.16 -10.45
N GLY A 113 25.73 -9.26 -11.12
CA GLY A 113 26.25 -8.08 -11.82
C GLY A 113 26.42 -8.29 -13.32
N THR A 114 26.64 -9.51 -13.78
CA THR A 114 26.83 -9.86 -15.21
C THR A 114 25.67 -10.71 -15.73
N ASN A 115 25.30 -11.75 -14.98
CA ASN A 115 24.26 -12.71 -15.37
C ASN A 115 23.02 -12.55 -14.51
N ARG A 116 21.88 -12.95 -15.06
CA ARG A 116 20.59 -13.00 -14.34
C ARG A 116 20.17 -14.45 -14.12
N PHE A 117 19.76 -14.76 -12.91
CA PHE A 117 19.30 -16.06 -12.52
C PHE A 117 17.87 -15.97 -11.96
N PHE A 118 17.13 -17.07 -12.02
CA PHE A 118 15.77 -17.17 -11.51
C PHE A 118 15.76 -18.12 -10.32
N THR A 119 15.21 -17.69 -9.21
CA THR A 119 15.11 -18.48 -7.99
C THR A 119 13.74 -18.36 -7.36
N ARG A 120 13.37 -19.39 -6.56
CA ARG A 120 12.21 -19.33 -5.66
C ARG A 120 12.62 -19.13 -4.19
N ALA A 121 13.92 -19.22 -3.90
CA ALA A 121 14.42 -18.93 -2.55
C ALA A 121 14.14 -17.47 -2.22
N GLY A 122 13.50 -17.24 -1.09
CA GLY A 122 13.02 -15.93 -0.66
C GLY A 122 13.78 -15.39 0.55
N SER A 123 14.91 -15.99 0.90
CA SER A 123 15.73 -15.57 2.02
C SER A 123 16.67 -14.43 1.57
N PHE A 124 16.33 -13.20 1.99
CA PHE A 124 17.05 -12.00 1.62
C PHE A 124 17.53 -11.23 2.84
N TYR A 125 18.58 -10.44 2.65
CA TYR A 125 19.09 -9.47 3.61
C TYR A 125 19.44 -8.16 2.91
N VAL A 126 19.54 -7.08 3.66
CA VAL A 126 19.95 -5.77 3.15
C VAL A 126 21.46 -5.61 3.37
N ASP A 127 22.18 -5.37 2.30
CA ASP A 127 23.62 -5.10 2.29
C ASP A 127 23.93 -3.68 2.84
N GLY A 128 25.20 -3.40 3.14
CA GLY A 128 25.69 -2.10 3.62
C GLY A 128 25.44 -0.93 2.65
N ASN A 129 25.24 -1.19 1.36
CA ASN A 129 24.84 -0.20 0.34
C ASN A 129 23.32 -0.04 0.20
N GLY A 130 22.54 -0.79 1.00
CA GLY A 130 21.10 -0.74 0.98
C GLY A 130 20.43 -1.58 -0.11
N TYR A 131 21.16 -2.45 -0.80
CA TYR A 131 20.60 -3.39 -1.77
C TYR A 131 20.06 -4.64 -1.09
N LEU A 132 18.96 -5.18 -1.64
CA LEU A 132 18.40 -6.45 -1.21
C LEU A 132 19.16 -7.58 -1.90
N CYS A 133 19.82 -8.42 -1.10
CA CYS A 133 20.68 -9.51 -1.57
C CYS A 133 20.22 -10.85 -1.05
N MET A 134 20.43 -11.91 -1.84
CA MET A 134 20.12 -13.28 -1.44
C MET A 134 21.14 -13.78 -0.41
N SER A 135 20.68 -14.33 0.71
CA SER A 135 21.52 -14.71 1.85
C SER A 135 22.53 -15.82 1.53
N SER A 136 22.21 -16.71 0.59
CA SER A 136 23.06 -17.86 0.24
C SER A 136 24.19 -17.53 -0.73
N THR A 137 23.99 -16.56 -1.64
CA THR A 137 24.94 -16.26 -2.73
C THR A 137 25.43 -14.82 -2.76
N GLY A 138 24.76 -13.91 -2.04
CA GLY A 138 25.04 -12.47 -2.11
C GLY A 138 24.59 -11.79 -3.41
N TYR A 139 23.85 -12.49 -4.28
CA TYR A 139 23.34 -11.92 -5.53
C TYR A 139 22.27 -10.89 -5.23
N THR A 140 22.29 -9.77 -5.96
CA THR A 140 21.33 -8.68 -5.80
C THR A 140 19.98 -9.04 -6.40
N LEU A 141 18.91 -8.79 -5.64
CA LEU A 141 17.54 -8.92 -6.15
C LEU A 141 17.25 -7.82 -7.18
N GLN A 142 16.68 -8.22 -8.30
CA GLN A 142 16.36 -7.33 -9.41
C GLN A 142 14.85 -7.07 -9.44
N GLY A 143 14.47 -5.86 -9.79
CA GLY A 143 13.07 -5.48 -9.93
C GLY A 143 12.86 -4.19 -10.68
N TRP A 144 11.63 -3.77 -10.78
CA TRP A 144 11.27 -2.48 -11.36
C TRP A 144 11.41 -1.38 -10.33
N GLN A 145 12.01 -0.27 -10.73
CA GLN A 145 12.16 0.91 -9.89
C GLN A 145 11.12 1.97 -10.24
N VAL A 146 10.89 2.86 -9.29
CA VAL A 146 10.05 4.04 -9.47
C VAL A 146 10.86 5.12 -10.18
N ASP A 147 10.28 5.79 -11.16
CA ASP A 147 10.85 6.99 -11.76
C ASP A 147 10.80 8.14 -10.73
N PRO A 148 11.95 8.74 -10.38
CA PRO A 148 11.98 9.80 -9.38
C PRO A 148 11.24 11.08 -9.80
N THR A 149 10.95 11.23 -11.10
CA THR A 149 10.30 12.43 -11.66
C THR A 149 8.79 12.29 -11.69
N THR A 150 8.28 11.12 -12.11
CA THR A 150 6.83 10.89 -12.29
C THR A 150 6.18 10.11 -11.16
N GLY A 151 6.97 9.39 -10.36
CA GLY A 151 6.46 8.50 -9.32
C GLY A 151 5.89 7.18 -9.85
N ASP A 152 5.95 6.93 -11.17
CA ASP A 152 5.44 5.73 -11.81
C ASP A 152 6.46 4.59 -11.79
N ILE A 153 5.97 3.35 -11.74
CA ILE A 153 6.84 2.16 -11.81
C ILE A 153 7.28 1.92 -13.26
N ARG A 154 8.58 2.00 -13.51
CA ARG A 154 9.18 1.73 -14.83
C ARG A 154 9.27 0.22 -15.05
N LYS A 155 8.45 -0.30 -15.99
CA LYS A 155 8.38 -1.74 -16.31
C LYS A 155 9.28 -2.17 -17.46
N ASP A 156 10.05 -1.26 -18.02
CA ASP A 156 10.92 -1.47 -19.17
C ASP A 156 12.30 -2.04 -18.78
N ILE A 157 12.84 -1.63 -17.65
CA ILE A 157 14.18 -1.99 -17.20
C ILE A 157 14.13 -2.65 -15.81
N VAL A 158 14.80 -3.81 -15.72
CA VAL A 158 15.01 -4.51 -14.46
C VAL A 158 16.39 -4.12 -13.92
N SER A 159 16.43 -3.56 -12.71
CA SER A 159 17.64 -3.07 -12.05
C SER A 159 17.72 -3.56 -10.59
N PRO A 160 18.91 -3.50 -9.95
CA PRO A 160 19.05 -3.91 -8.55
C PRO A 160 18.12 -3.11 -7.62
N LEU A 161 17.40 -3.80 -6.74
CA LEU A 161 16.49 -3.17 -5.78
C LEU A 161 17.26 -2.61 -4.59
N GLN A 162 17.32 -1.29 -4.49
CA GLN A 162 17.88 -0.58 -3.35
C GLN A 162 16.76 -0.12 -2.42
N VAL A 163 16.54 -0.89 -1.35
CA VAL A 163 15.48 -0.62 -0.36
C VAL A 163 15.88 0.52 0.57
N MET A 164 17.14 0.51 1.04
CA MET A 164 17.69 1.53 1.94
C MET A 164 18.46 2.61 1.16
N SER A 165 17.83 3.21 0.15
CA SER A 165 18.40 4.38 -0.49
C SER A 165 18.26 5.61 0.40
N PRO A 166 19.14 6.63 0.33
CA PRO A 166 18.98 7.87 1.07
C PRO A 166 17.64 8.56 0.81
N GLN A 167 17.08 8.40 -0.39
CA GLN A 167 15.77 8.93 -0.76
C GLN A 167 14.61 8.20 -0.04
N ASN A 168 14.77 6.91 0.25
CA ASN A 168 13.75 6.11 0.95
C ASN A 168 13.84 6.23 2.48
N GLN A 169 14.98 6.70 3.00
CA GLN A 169 15.18 6.87 4.45
C GLN A 169 14.52 8.13 5.00
N THR A 170 14.31 9.12 4.14
CA THR A 170 13.68 10.40 4.54
C THR A 170 12.51 10.70 3.61
N ALA A 171 11.31 10.82 4.18
CA ALA A 171 10.18 11.36 3.46
C ALA A 171 10.25 12.91 3.52
N ALA A 172 10.13 13.56 2.38
CA ALA A 172 9.98 15.01 2.35
C ALA A 172 8.67 15.39 3.09
N PRO A 173 8.69 16.40 3.95
CA PRO A 173 7.47 16.87 4.59
C PRO A 173 6.53 17.49 3.55
N GLU A 174 5.23 17.27 3.71
CA GLU A 174 4.19 17.85 2.88
C GLU A 174 3.31 18.77 3.72
N ALA A 175 3.01 19.95 3.19
CA ALA A 175 2.07 20.84 3.82
C ALA A 175 0.64 20.32 3.74
N THR A 176 -0.16 20.66 4.74
CA THR A 176 -1.59 20.40 4.72
C THR A 176 -2.27 21.29 3.68
N THR A 177 -3.01 20.69 2.75
CA THR A 177 -3.75 21.41 1.70
C THR A 177 -5.26 21.25 1.84
N LYS A 178 -5.72 20.21 2.54
CA LYS A 178 -7.14 19.93 2.76
C LYS A 178 -7.43 19.64 4.22
N ALA A 179 -8.60 20.06 4.67
CA ALA A 179 -9.16 19.69 5.96
C ALA A 179 -10.67 19.57 5.82
N TYR A 180 -11.26 18.67 6.57
CA TYR A 180 -12.70 18.53 6.60
C TYR A 180 -13.25 18.78 7.99
N VAL A 181 -14.45 19.29 8.00
CA VAL A 181 -15.19 19.61 9.22
C VAL A 181 -16.32 18.61 9.36
N SER A 182 -16.48 18.04 10.54
CA SER A 182 -17.49 17.01 10.79
C SER A 182 -18.02 17.12 12.19
N GLY A 183 -19.20 16.55 12.41
CA GLY A 183 -19.85 16.50 13.70
C GLY A 183 -21.10 17.36 13.76
N VAL A 184 -21.62 17.48 14.95
CA VAL A 184 -22.89 18.14 15.22
C VAL A 184 -22.65 19.43 16.00
N LEU A 185 -23.29 20.51 15.59
CA LEU A 185 -23.38 21.75 16.30
C LEU A 185 -24.77 21.83 16.93
N ASP A 186 -24.85 21.79 18.27
CA ASP A 186 -26.13 21.85 18.99
C ASP A 186 -26.43 23.31 19.38
N LYS A 187 -27.60 23.81 18.98
CA LYS A 187 -28.03 25.18 19.33
C LYS A 187 -28.26 25.41 20.83
N LYS A 188 -28.44 24.34 21.61
CA LYS A 188 -28.60 24.41 23.07
C LYS A 188 -27.29 24.30 23.83
N ASP A 189 -26.17 24.12 23.14
CA ASP A 189 -24.86 24.10 23.78
C ASP A 189 -24.51 25.50 24.31
N THR A 190 -24.27 25.59 25.60
CA THR A 190 -23.91 26.83 26.27
C THR A 190 -22.60 27.42 25.79
N ASN A 191 -21.70 26.57 25.28
CA ASN A 191 -20.44 27.01 24.70
C ASN A 191 -20.66 27.78 23.38
N VAL A 192 -21.66 27.39 22.60
CA VAL A 192 -21.98 28.07 21.33
C VAL A 192 -22.54 29.46 21.58
N THR A 193 -23.34 29.64 22.65
CA THR A 193 -23.95 30.92 23.03
C THR A 193 -23.07 31.77 23.94
N SER A 194 -21.91 31.28 24.34
CA SER A 194 -20.96 32.02 25.18
C SER A 194 -20.35 33.20 24.45
N GLU A 195 -19.78 34.15 25.18
CA GLU A 195 -19.09 35.33 24.62
C GLU A 195 -17.92 34.93 23.73
N ASP A 196 -17.18 33.86 24.07
CA ASP A 196 -16.06 33.36 23.27
C ASP A 196 -16.51 32.47 22.11
N GLY A 197 -17.72 31.90 22.17
CA GLY A 197 -18.25 30.96 21.20
C GLY A 197 -17.67 29.54 21.33
N TYR A 198 -18.19 28.60 20.55
CA TYR A 198 -17.69 27.24 20.51
C TYR A 198 -16.33 27.20 19.78
N THR A 199 -15.28 26.82 20.52
CA THR A 199 -13.91 26.80 19.98
C THR A 199 -13.60 25.48 19.32
N VAL A 200 -13.15 25.54 18.05
CA VAL A 200 -12.69 24.41 17.26
C VAL A 200 -11.25 24.61 16.86
N THR A 201 -10.46 23.54 16.89
CA THR A 201 -9.05 23.60 16.54
C THR A 201 -8.74 22.73 15.32
N LEU A 202 -7.90 23.23 14.42
CA LEU A 202 -7.35 22.52 13.27
C LEU A 202 -5.84 22.44 13.39
N GLY A 203 -5.30 21.21 13.55
CA GLY A 203 -3.87 20.97 13.46
C GLY A 203 -3.44 20.82 12.00
N PHE A 204 -2.41 21.52 11.57
CA PHE A 204 -1.89 21.45 10.21
C PHE A 204 -0.35 21.55 10.19
N PHE A 205 0.26 21.22 9.04
CA PHE A 205 1.70 21.28 8.83
C PHE A 205 2.07 22.27 7.72
N ASP A 206 3.25 22.88 7.84
CA ASP A 206 3.85 23.67 6.77
C ASP A 206 4.68 22.81 5.80
N ASN A 207 5.27 23.42 4.77
CA ASN A 207 6.14 22.75 3.79
C ASN A 207 7.42 22.13 4.40
N LEU A 208 7.78 22.55 5.60
CA LEU A 208 8.95 22.04 6.34
C LEU A 208 8.57 20.99 7.39
N GLY A 209 7.27 20.68 7.55
CA GLY A 209 6.78 19.68 8.50
C GLY A 209 6.60 20.18 9.94
N TYR A 210 6.70 21.51 10.18
CA TYR A 210 6.36 22.06 11.49
C TYR A 210 4.85 22.06 11.69
N SER A 211 4.42 21.71 12.90
CA SER A 211 3.01 21.64 13.26
C SER A 211 2.51 22.96 13.83
N TYR A 212 1.34 23.38 13.37
CA TYR A 212 0.61 24.55 13.83
C TYR A 212 -0.83 24.18 14.16
N THR A 213 -1.48 25.01 14.97
CA THR A 213 -2.88 24.83 15.33
C THR A 213 -3.64 26.12 15.10
N ALA A 214 -4.59 26.10 14.16
CA ALA A 214 -5.55 27.19 13.98
C ALA A 214 -6.73 27.01 14.94
N LYS A 215 -7.13 28.10 15.61
CA LYS A 215 -8.27 28.15 16.51
C LYS A 215 -9.39 28.97 15.87
N PHE A 216 -10.56 28.37 15.79
CA PHE A 216 -11.76 29.01 15.28
C PHE A 216 -12.79 29.14 16.40
N ALA A 217 -13.57 30.19 16.36
CA ALA A 217 -14.73 30.37 17.20
C ALA A 217 -16.01 30.36 16.36
N ILE A 218 -17.01 29.62 16.79
CA ILE A 218 -18.33 29.55 16.14
C ILE A 218 -19.35 30.13 17.08
N LYS A 219 -20.09 31.14 16.60
CA LYS A 219 -21.15 31.82 17.36
C LYS A 219 -22.44 31.83 16.56
N PRO A 220 -23.61 31.98 17.20
CA PRO A 220 -24.84 32.29 16.48
C PRO A 220 -24.65 33.59 15.69
N ARG A 221 -25.24 33.68 14.50
CA ARG A 221 -25.19 34.91 13.70
C ARG A 221 -25.92 36.04 14.42
N GLU A 222 -25.28 37.19 14.56
CA GLU A 222 -25.89 38.38 15.13
C GLU A 222 -27.10 38.84 14.25
N ASN A 223 -28.18 39.22 14.90
CA ASN A 223 -29.43 39.67 14.28
C ASN A 223 -30.15 38.60 13.42
N SER A 224 -29.83 37.32 13.55
CA SER A 224 -30.60 36.25 12.91
C SER A 224 -31.79 35.88 13.78
N THR A 225 -32.98 35.80 13.16
CA THR A 225 -34.20 35.26 13.76
C THR A 225 -34.44 33.81 13.35
N VAL A 226 -33.59 33.26 12.50
CA VAL A 226 -33.73 31.90 11.96
C VAL A 226 -32.72 30.97 12.66
N ASP A 227 -33.22 29.87 13.16
CA ASP A 227 -32.39 28.80 13.73
C ASP A 227 -31.46 28.19 12.65
N GLY A 228 -30.28 27.72 13.04
CA GLY A 228 -29.34 27.07 12.13
C GLY A 228 -28.36 28.02 11.42
N GLN A 229 -28.33 29.28 11.81
CA GLN A 229 -27.39 30.26 11.27
C GLN A 229 -26.28 30.59 12.24
N TYR A 230 -25.04 30.34 11.83
CA TYR A 230 -23.86 30.57 12.65
C TYR A 230 -22.81 31.38 11.88
N HIS A 231 -21.89 31.94 12.64
CA HIS A 231 -20.74 32.68 12.09
C HIS A 231 -19.46 32.07 12.63
N ILE A 232 -18.54 31.68 11.75
CA ILE A 232 -17.23 31.14 12.11
C ILE A 232 -16.16 32.19 11.88
N THR A 233 -15.33 32.40 12.88
CA THR A 233 -14.18 33.32 12.82
C THR A 233 -12.89 32.61 13.17
N LEU A 234 -11.79 33.00 12.54
CA LEU A 234 -10.45 32.59 12.97
C LEU A 234 -10.07 33.44 14.18
N THR A 235 -9.68 32.81 15.28
CA THR A 235 -9.28 33.53 16.51
C THR A 235 -7.77 33.67 16.61
N ASP A 236 -7.03 32.60 16.40
CA ASP A 236 -5.56 32.60 16.49
C ASP A 236 -4.96 31.43 15.71
N ILE A 237 -3.67 31.52 15.39
CA ILE A 237 -2.86 30.41 14.90
C ILE A 237 -1.62 30.33 15.78
N ILE A 238 -1.43 29.18 16.41
CA ILE A 238 -0.33 28.96 17.35
C ILE A 238 0.65 27.92 16.84
N ASP A 239 1.93 28.09 17.18
CA ASP A 239 2.97 27.10 16.92
C ASP A 239 2.95 25.96 17.97
N SER A 240 3.84 24.99 17.83
CA SER A 240 4.03 23.89 18.79
C SER A 240 4.42 24.36 20.20
N SER A 241 4.91 25.59 20.35
CA SER A 241 5.28 26.23 21.62
C SER A 241 4.14 27.10 22.18
N SER A 242 2.93 27.00 21.63
CA SER A 242 1.75 27.81 22.01
C SER A 242 1.91 29.33 21.82
N ARG A 243 2.83 29.75 20.96
CA ARG A 243 2.98 31.18 20.59
C ARG A 243 2.15 31.50 19.36
N SER A 244 1.48 32.63 19.35
CA SER A 244 0.76 33.13 18.19
C SER A 244 1.75 33.48 17.07
N ILE A 245 1.46 33.03 15.84
CA ILE A 245 2.21 33.42 14.63
C ILE A 245 1.58 34.61 13.90
N LEU A 246 0.40 35.04 14.35
CA LEU A 246 -0.32 36.17 13.73
C LEU A 246 0.20 37.54 14.12
N GLY A 247 1.12 37.64 15.08
CA GLY A 247 1.71 38.90 15.56
C GLY A 247 1.69 39.01 17.06
N ASN A 248 2.39 40.06 17.57
CA ASN A 248 2.52 40.30 19.00
C ASN A 248 1.51 41.35 19.51
N THR A 249 0.91 42.12 18.63
CA THR A 249 -0.08 43.16 18.98
C THR A 249 -1.46 42.77 18.45
N ASP A 250 -2.52 43.22 19.13
CA ASP A 250 -3.89 42.94 18.71
C ASP A 250 -4.22 43.48 17.33
N ALA A 251 -3.62 44.63 16.96
CA ALA A 251 -3.79 45.20 15.64
C ALA A 251 -3.17 44.37 14.53
N GLU A 252 -1.95 43.84 14.75
CA GLU A 252 -1.29 42.91 13.81
C GLU A 252 -2.07 41.61 13.67
N LYS A 253 -2.53 41.03 14.78
CA LYS A 253 -3.36 39.81 14.76
C LYS A 253 -4.61 40.01 13.93
N LYS A 254 -5.36 41.08 14.14
CA LYS A 254 -6.56 41.39 13.35
C LYS A 254 -6.26 41.59 11.87
N ALA A 255 -5.18 42.29 11.52
CA ALA A 255 -4.78 42.47 10.13
C ALA A 255 -4.45 41.14 9.46
N ASN A 256 -3.70 40.30 10.13
CA ASN A 256 -3.33 38.97 9.63
C ASN A 256 -4.51 38.00 9.58
N ILE A 257 -5.42 37.99 10.54
CA ILE A 257 -6.67 37.25 10.51
C ILE A 257 -7.48 37.65 9.27
N ASN A 258 -7.63 38.93 9.02
CA ASN A 258 -8.37 39.42 7.85
C ASN A 258 -7.72 39.01 6.53
N SER A 259 -6.41 38.90 6.45
CA SER A 259 -5.72 38.43 5.24
C SER A 259 -5.86 36.92 5.03
N VAL A 260 -5.95 36.13 6.10
CA VAL A 260 -6.01 34.67 6.08
C VAL A 260 -7.43 34.16 5.91
N PHE A 261 -8.38 34.67 6.68
CA PHE A 261 -9.74 34.15 6.75
C PHE A 261 -10.83 35.26 6.64
N GLY A 262 -10.45 36.50 6.38
CA GLY A 262 -11.39 37.63 6.35
C GLY A 262 -12.00 37.90 7.74
N ASN A 263 -13.17 38.52 7.73
CA ASN A 263 -13.94 38.78 8.97
C ASN A 263 -14.71 37.56 9.48
N GLY A 264 -14.46 36.38 8.92
CA GLY A 264 -15.24 35.18 9.18
C GLY A 264 -16.26 34.92 8.07
N TYR A 265 -16.92 33.76 8.18
CA TYR A 265 -17.92 33.30 7.21
C TYR A 265 -19.16 32.79 7.90
N ASP A 266 -20.29 33.03 7.27
CA ASP A 266 -21.58 32.53 7.73
C ASP A 266 -21.73 31.06 7.34
N ILE A 267 -22.19 30.23 8.26
CA ILE A 267 -22.55 28.84 8.06
C ILE A 267 -24.06 28.73 8.19
N ASP A 268 -24.69 28.22 7.17
CA ASP A 268 -26.14 28.03 7.13
C ASP A 268 -26.47 26.55 7.13
N PHE A 269 -27.37 26.14 8.02
CA PHE A 269 -27.97 24.82 8.09
C PHE A 269 -29.48 24.94 7.79
N ASP A 270 -30.06 23.88 7.27
CA ASP A 270 -31.49 23.79 7.11
C ASP A 270 -32.19 23.76 8.47
N ALA A 271 -33.12 24.67 8.70
CA ALA A 271 -33.80 24.82 10.00
C ALA A 271 -34.69 23.61 10.34
N ASN A 272 -35.15 22.85 9.35
CA ASN A 272 -36.05 21.71 9.54
C ASN A 272 -35.29 20.39 9.66
N GLU A 273 -34.27 20.19 8.78
CA GLU A 273 -33.55 18.92 8.69
C GLU A 273 -32.20 18.96 9.43
N GLY A 274 -31.69 20.15 9.74
CA GLY A 274 -30.38 20.32 10.36
C GLY A 274 -29.20 19.95 9.46
N THR A 275 -29.43 19.75 8.17
CA THR A 275 -28.39 19.46 7.21
C THR A 275 -27.62 20.72 6.81
N PHE A 276 -26.35 20.55 6.46
CA PHE A 276 -25.52 21.67 6.01
C PHE A 276 -26.00 22.20 4.65
N VAL A 277 -26.14 23.51 4.53
CA VAL A 277 -26.59 24.18 3.30
C VAL A 277 -25.43 24.91 2.61
N SER A 278 -24.77 25.84 3.31
CA SER A 278 -23.68 26.60 2.70
C SER A 278 -22.74 27.24 3.72
N ILE A 279 -21.53 27.58 3.25
CA ILE A 279 -20.59 28.45 3.97
C ILE A 279 -20.25 29.66 3.11
N GLY A 280 -20.34 30.87 3.68
CA GLY A 280 -20.04 32.10 2.98
C GLY A 280 -21.01 32.44 1.84
N GLY A 281 -22.20 31.81 1.80
CA GLY A 281 -23.24 32.00 0.79
C GLY A 281 -23.00 31.24 -0.53
N ASN A 282 -23.94 31.37 -1.47
CA ASN A 282 -23.88 30.79 -2.83
C ASN A 282 -23.73 29.25 -2.91
N ASN A 283 -24.31 28.50 -1.98
CA ASN A 283 -24.26 27.02 -1.96
C ASN A 283 -22.83 26.45 -1.97
N LYS A 284 -21.87 27.16 -1.43
CA LYS A 284 -20.50 26.68 -1.28
C LYS A 284 -20.43 25.68 -0.14
N THR A 285 -19.73 24.57 -0.37
CA THR A 285 -19.48 23.53 0.63
C THR A 285 -18.11 23.65 1.28
N SER A 286 -17.21 24.42 0.67
CA SER A 286 -15.85 24.61 1.16
C SER A 286 -15.44 26.06 1.20
N GLN A 287 -14.48 26.37 2.08
CA GLN A 287 -13.89 27.69 2.23
C GLN A 287 -12.37 27.59 2.32
N MET A 288 -11.66 28.52 1.67
CA MET A 288 -10.20 28.55 1.70
C MET A 288 -9.69 29.30 2.93
N LEU A 289 -8.74 28.69 3.62
CA LEU A 289 -7.88 29.30 4.61
C LEU A 289 -6.58 29.74 3.91
N ASN A 290 -6.42 31.04 3.65
CA ASN A 290 -5.33 31.61 2.84
C ASN A 290 -4.06 31.79 3.65
N LEU A 291 -3.42 30.72 4.09
CA LEU A 291 -2.21 30.77 4.92
C LEU A 291 -0.99 31.31 4.16
N SER A 292 -0.97 31.21 2.83
CA SER A 292 0.09 31.80 2.00
C SER A 292 0.19 33.33 2.11
N ALA A 293 -0.88 33.97 2.60
CA ALA A 293 -0.88 35.38 2.90
C ALA A 293 -0.05 35.73 4.16
N LEU A 294 0.20 34.74 5.05
CA LEU A 294 1.05 34.95 6.22
C LEU A 294 2.52 35.05 5.79
N ARG A 295 3.11 36.19 6.01
CA ARG A 295 4.54 36.41 5.80
C ARG A 295 5.31 35.98 7.04
N THR A 296 5.50 34.71 7.22
CA THR A 296 6.44 34.20 8.23
C THR A 296 7.84 34.18 7.61
N GLY A 297 8.48 35.36 7.58
CA GLY A 297 9.77 35.49 6.93
C GLY A 297 10.90 35.56 7.93
N TYR A 298 11.85 34.64 7.83
CA TYR A 298 13.23 34.97 8.12
C TYR A 298 13.67 36.03 7.13
N THR A 299 14.00 37.21 7.62
CA THR A 299 14.64 38.24 6.81
C THR A 299 16.06 37.82 6.47
N THR A 300 16.26 37.20 5.32
CA THR A 300 17.59 37.15 4.73
C THR A 300 17.86 38.54 4.15
N ASN A 301 18.81 39.25 4.72
CA ASN A 301 19.32 40.51 4.16
C ASN A 301 19.93 40.23 2.77
N GLY A 302 19.11 40.26 1.73
CA GLY A 302 19.54 40.33 0.36
C GLY A 302 20.10 41.72 0.06
N GLN A 303 21.23 41.80 -0.60
CA GLN A 303 21.78 43.05 -1.13
C GLN A 303 20.77 43.69 -2.09
N ASN A 304 19.91 44.54 -1.64
CA ASN A 304 19.07 45.53 -2.33
C ASN A 304 17.73 45.79 -1.67
N GLY A 305 17.55 45.45 -0.40
CA GLY A 305 16.38 45.96 0.36
C GLY A 305 15.00 45.42 -0.04
N GLN A 306 14.89 44.48 -0.95
CA GLN A 306 13.66 43.78 -1.27
C GLN A 306 13.66 42.39 -0.61
N GLN A 307 12.86 42.26 0.44
CA GLN A 307 12.62 41.02 1.11
C GLN A 307 11.62 40.19 0.28
N ASN A 308 12.10 39.19 -0.46
CA ASN A 308 11.27 38.17 -0.97
C ASN A 308 10.97 37.13 0.15
N VAL A 309 9.96 37.43 0.93
CA VAL A 309 9.46 36.50 1.96
C VAL A 309 8.53 35.52 1.28
N THR A 310 9.03 34.32 1.03
CA THR A 310 8.19 33.19 0.60
C THR A 310 7.51 32.60 1.84
N SER A 311 6.20 32.52 1.81
CA SER A 311 5.46 31.79 2.84
C SER A 311 5.74 30.29 2.75
N ASN A 312 6.05 29.67 3.88
CA ASN A 312 6.19 28.20 3.97
C ASN A 312 4.84 27.49 4.06
N PHE A 313 3.75 28.25 4.09
CA PHE A 313 2.40 27.70 4.21
C PHE A 313 1.73 27.52 2.85
N GLN A 314 1.00 26.43 2.71
CA GLN A 314 0.02 26.21 1.63
C GLN A 314 -1.37 26.65 2.11
N ASN A 315 -2.23 27.03 1.17
CA ASN A 315 -3.62 27.30 1.46
C ASN A 315 -4.35 26.00 1.75
N ILE A 316 -5.22 26.03 2.75
CA ILE A 316 -5.99 24.85 3.18
C ILE A 316 -7.45 25.04 2.76
N GLU A 317 -7.99 24.07 2.03
CA GLU A 317 -9.41 23.99 1.74
C GLU A 317 -10.13 23.31 2.92
N LEU A 318 -11.07 24.03 3.52
CA LEU A 318 -11.92 23.55 4.62
C LEU A 318 -13.25 23.09 4.04
N ASP A 319 -13.53 21.79 4.06
CA ASP A 319 -14.79 21.21 3.59
C ASP A 319 -15.76 21.01 4.75
N PHE A 320 -16.93 21.63 4.68
CA PHE A 320 -18.00 21.62 5.68
C PHE A 320 -19.16 20.68 5.32
N SER A 321 -19.08 19.95 4.24
CA SER A 321 -20.19 19.14 3.71
C SER A 321 -20.72 18.08 4.68
N LYS A 322 -19.94 17.71 5.72
CA LYS A 322 -20.28 16.66 6.70
C LYS A 322 -20.72 17.19 8.07
N CYS A 323 -21.02 18.47 8.16
CA CYS A 323 -21.51 19.08 9.37
C CYS A 323 -23.02 18.96 9.45
N MET A 324 -23.54 18.88 10.68
CA MET A 324 -24.96 18.83 10.96
C MET A 324 -25.31 19.73 12.14
N ASN A 325 -26.57 20.19 12.17
CA ASN A 325 -27.13 20.97 13.26
C ASN A 325 -28.41 20.34 13.76
N TYR A 326 -28.33 19.55 14.82
CA TYR A 326 -29.50 18.97 15.49
C TYR A 326 -29.25 18.83 16.99
N ASN A 327 -30.31 18.46 17.74
CA ASN A 327 -30.22 18.30 19.18
C ASN A 327 -29.37 17.06 19.53
N ASN A 328 -28.23 17.30 20.16
CA ASN A 328 -27.30 16.28 20.63
C ASN A 328 -27.18 16.29 22.17
N GLY A 329 -28.27 16.62 22.86
CA GLY A 329 -28.29 16.65 24.31
C GLY A 329 -27.61 17.89 24.90
N GLY A 330 -27.52 19.00 24.16
CA GLY A 330 -26.89 20.24 24.61
C GLY A 330 -25.35 20.22 24.53
N THR A 331 -24.78 19.28 23.77
CA THR A 331 -23.32 19.16 23.61
C THR A 331 -22.98 19.10 22.14
N SER A 332 -22.10 19.98 21.69
CA SER A 332 -21.59 19.98 20.32
C SER A 332 -20.40 19.03 20.18
N THR A 333 -20.31 18.33 19.04
CA THR A 333 -19.20 17.44 18.68
C THR A 333 -18.45 17.91 17.45
N PHE A 334 -18.63 19.17 17.09
CA PHE A 334 -18.04 19.78 15.92
C PHE A 334 -16.51 19.79 16.01
N LYS A 335 -15.83 19.25 15.00
CA LYS A 335 -14.37 19.13 14.96
C LYS A 335 -13.83 19.32 13.57
N MET A 336 -12.59 19.80 13.47
CA MET A 336 -11.85 19.91 12.22
C MET A 336 -10.70 18.92 12.21
N LEU A 337 -10.56 18.20 11.11
CA LEU A 337 -9.53 17.18 10.91
C LEU A 337 -8.76 17.49 9.62
N LYS A 338 -7.42 17.37 9.68
CA LYS A 338 -6.59 17.49 8.50
C LYS A 338 -6.79 16.30 7.56
N GLY A 339 -6.66 16.55 6.27
CA GLY A 339 -6.87 15.54 5.23
C GLY A 339 -8.26 15.59 4.62
N ASP A 340 -8.53 14.64 3.76
CA ASP A 340 -9.85 14.39 3.22
C ASP A 340 -10.57 13.27 3.99
N THR A 341 -11.75 12.88 3.52
CA THR A 341 -12.53 11.80 4.14
C THR A 341 -11.91 10.42 4.02
N THR A 342 -10.90 10.24 3.20
CA THR A 342 -10.16 8.99 3.03
C THR A 342 -9.00 8.88 4.02
N GLY A 343 -8.76 9.93 4.79
CA GLY A 343 -7.79 9.90 5.89
C GLY A 343 -6.35 10.08 5.46
N ASP A 344 -6.09 10.39 4.20
CA ASP A 344 -4.76 10.73 3.76
C ASP A 344 -4.48 12.19 4.10
N GLY A 345 -4.14 12.38 5.37
CA GLY A 345 -3.82 13.69 5.88
C GLY A 345 -2.56 14.22 5.23
N ALA A 346 -2.65 15.34 4.56
CA ALA A 346 -1.48 16.13 4.25
C ALA A 346 -0.68 16.39 5.54
N GLY A 347 0.63 16.42 5.44
CA GLY A 347 1.51 16.61 6.59
C GLY A 347 2.07 15.31 7.14
N LYS A 348 2.77 14.54 6.31
CA LYS A 348 3.63 13.43 6.76
C LYS A 348 4.88 13.99 7.44
N LYS A 349 5.20 13.42 8.59
CA LYS A 349 6.51 13.60 9.20
C LYS A 349 7.49 12.62 8.62
#